data_fb2679e5e54c5f771d2e2d594ec9e1a8
#
_entry.id   fb2679e5e54c5f771d2e2d594ec9e1a8
#
_cell.length_a   1.000
_cell.length_b   1.000
_cell.length_c   1.000
_cell.angle_alpha   90.00
_cell.angle_beta   90.00
_cell.angle_gamma   90.00
#
_symmetry.space_group_name_H-M   'P 1'
#
loop_
_entity.id
_entity.type
_entity.pdbx_description
1 polymer ?
#
loop_
_entity_poly.entity_id
_entity_poly.type
_entity_poly.pdbx_seq_one_letter_code
_entity_poly.pdbx_strand_id
1 'polypeptide(L)'
;MKRFLPFAIIIVVLVGAVAAGWAVLRWPSEKANGPTPTPNPGGEVKGAEPAHMRGNPNAPVTLEEFGDFQCPSCGSYHPELKKMEAEFGDKMKVIFRELPLLPMHEHALMAAQAAEAAGMQGKFWEMHDLLYDNQAKWVEQKDLVPVFVDYAKQLGLNPDQFMKDLNGETVAQRIFQDGKRAHSFGLQGTPSFFVNGKEAKDDNWKPDGLRQMIKNAIAASGK
;
A
#
# COMPACT_ATOMS: atom_id res chain seq x y z
N MET A 1 27.87 -22.49 63.53
CA MET A 1 27.55 -21.30 62.67
C MET A 1 27.64 -21.54 61.13
N LYS A 2 28.03 -22.75 60.65
CA LYS A 2 28.19 -23.02 59.20
C LYS A 2 26.93 -23.58 58.49
N ARG A 3 25.83 -23.85 59.19
CA ARG A 3 24.62 -24.51 58.64
C ARG A 3 23.58 -23.56 58.03
N PHE A 4 23.64 -22.26 58.31
CA PHE A 4 22.64 -21.28 57.85
C PHE A 4 23.11 -20.47 56.65
N LEU A 5 24.38 -20.58 56.24
CA LEU A 5 24.94 -19.83 55.09
C LEU A 5 24.23 -20.11 53.76
N PRO A 6 23.91 -21.38 53.39
CA PRO A 6 23.22 -21.64 52.14
C PRO A 6 21.80 -21.08 52.09
N PHE A 7 21.08 -21.04 53.22
CA PHE A 7 19.71 -20.46 53.27
C PHE A 7 19.73 -18.94 53.15
N ALA A 8 20.73 -18.27 53.71
CA ALA A 8 20.89 -16.82 53.54
C ALA A 8 21.16 -16.42 52.09
N ILE A 9 21.94 -17.19 51.36
CA ILE A 9 22.22 -16.95 49.91
C ILE A 9 20.96 -17.19 49.08
N ILE A 10 20.18 -18.22 49.34
CA ILE A 10 18.90 -18.50 48.63
C ILE A 10 17.90 -17.36 48.83
N ILE A 11 17.77 -16.85 50.06
CA ILE A 11 16.85 -15.73 50.34
C ILE A 11 17.28 -14.47 49.61
N VAL A 12 18.56 -14.15 49.56
CA VAL A 12 19.07 -12.96 48.84
C VAL A 12 18.81 -13.07 47.34
N VAL A 13 19.00 -14.26 46.76
CA VAL A 13 18.72 -14.50 45.33
C VAL A 13 17.23 -14.39 45.03
N LEU A 14 16.38 -14.94 45.89
CA LEU A 14 14.90 -14.84 45.71
C LEU A 14 14.40 -13.40 45.88
N VAL A 15 14.90 -12.67 46.85
CA VAL A 15 14.53 -11.24 47.02
C VAL A 15 15.03 -10.39 45.85
N GLY A 16 16.25 -10.68 45.36
CA GLY A 16 16.78 -10.02 44.15
C GLY A 16 15.93 -10.29 42.88
N ALA A 17 15.51 -11.56 42.69
CA ALA A 17 14.67 -11.93 41.55
C ALA A 17 13.27 -11.29 41.61
N VAL A 18 12.65 -11.21 42.81
CA VAL A 18 11.36 -10.53 43.01
C VAL A 18 11.51 -9.03 42.80
N ALA A 19 12.56 -8.39 43.28
CA ALA A 19 12.79 -6.97 43.08
C ALA A 19 13.06 -6.65 41.59
N ALA A 20 13.83 -7.49 40.88
CA ALA A 20 14.01 -7.33 39.43
C ALA A 20 12.73 -7.55 38.63
N GLY A 21 11.93 -8.55 38.98
CA GLY A 21 10.61 -8.80 38.40
C GLY A 21 9.63 -7.60 38.60
N TRP A 22 9.66 -7.00 39.79
CA TRP A 22 8.84 -5.82 40.11
C TRP A 22 9.31 -4.56 39.38
N ALA A 23 10.60 -4.40 39.13
CA ALA A 23 11.13 -3.32 38.35
C ALA A 23 10.76 -3.45 36.86
N VAL A 24 10.72 -4.66 36.31
CA VAL A 24 10.26 -4.91 34.92
C VAL A 24 8.75 -4.73 34.79
N LEU A 25 7.96 -5.13 35.80
CA LEU A 25 6.50 -4.92 35.81
C LEU A 25 6.07 -3.46 36.05
N ARG A 26 6.95 -2.65 36.63
CA ARG A 26 6.76 -1.20 36.85
C ARG A 26 7.46 -0.34 35.82
N TRP A 27 8.10 -0.94 34.80
CA TRP A 27 8.53 -0.14 33.65
C TRP A 27 7.28 0.55 33.12
N PRO A 28 7.20 1.88 33.19
CA PRO A 28 6.08 2.55 32.58
C PRO A 28 6.05 2.07 31.12
N SER A 29 4.97 1.40 30.72
CA SER A 29 4.69 1.24 29.31
C SER A 29 4.61 2.67 28.79
N GLU A 30 5.72 3.12 28.22
CA GLU A 30 5.74 4.34 27.44
C GLU A 30 4.66 4.11 26.40
N LYS A 31 3.47 4.64 26.71
CA LYS A 31 2.43 4.76 25.69
C LYS A 31 3.17 5.39 24.54
N ALA A 32 3.21 4.70 23.42
CA ALA A 32 3.69 5.25 22.17
C ALA A 32 2.81 6.46 21.82
N ASN A 33 3.02 7.54 22.57
CA ASN A 33 2.72 8.88 22.15
C ASN A 33 3.85 9.26 21.19
N GLY A 34 3.97 8.46 20.09
CA GLY A 34 4.56 9.01 18.90
C GLY A 34 3.77 10.29 18.62
N PRO A 35 4.45 11.39 18.29
CA PRO A 35 3.75 12.61 17.97
C PRO A 35 2.72 12.25 16.92
N THR A 36 1.44 12.45 17.22
CA THR A 36 0.38 12.47 16.22
C THR A 36 0.93 13.37 15.12
N PRO A 37 1.11 12.88 13.87
CA PRO A 37 1.65 13.73 12.83
C PRO A 37 0.70 14.90 12.72
N THR A 38 1.15 16.06 13.18
CA THR A 38 0.48 17.33 12.91
C THR A 38 0.46 17.44 11.39
N PRO A 39 -0.69 17.68 10.75
CA PRO A 39 -0.74 17.96 9.33
C PRO A 39 0.30 19.05 9.06
N ASN A 40 1.30 18.74 8.25
CA ASN A 40 2.37 19.67 7.94
C ASN A 40 1.75 20.85 7.18
N PRO A 41 1.70 22.08 7.73
CA PRO A 41 1.03 23.21 7.07
C PRO A 41 1.86 23.83 5.94
N GLY A 42 2.70 23.03 5.23
CA GLY A 42 3.65 23.61 4.29
C GLY A 42 4.02 22.82 3.06
N GLY A 43 3.48 21.61 2.82
CA GLY A 43 3.83 20.89 1.58
C GLY A 43 2.95 19.66 1.38
N GLU A 44 2.31 19.58 0.22
CA GLU A 44 1.63 18.36 -0.22
C GLU A 44 2.61 17.19 -0.21
N VAL A 45 2.31 16.13 0.55
CA VAL A 45 3.12 14.91 0.53
C VAL A 45 2.89 14.24 -0.82
N LYS A 46 3.89 14.34 -1.69
CA LYS A 46 3.88 13.63 -2.97
C LYS A 46 4.12 12.15 -2.72
N GLY A 47 3.42 11.30 -3.46
CA GLY A 47 3.73 9.87 -3.51
C GLY A 47 5.01 9.60 -4.31
N ALA A 48 5.19 8.36 -4.75
CA ALA A 48 6.28 7.99 -5.64
C ALA A 48 6.23 8.80 -6.95
N GLU A 49 7.40 9.32 -7.35
CA GLU A 49 7.52 10.07 -8.58
C GLU A 49 8.60 9.42 -9.50
N PRO A 50 8.39 9.40 -10.83
CA PRO A 50 7.15 9.75 -11.50
C PRO A 50 6.01 8.80 -11.09
N ALA A 51 4.79 9.34 -11.01
CA ALA A 51 3.62 8.52 -10.70
C ALA A 51 3.31 7.51 -11.80
N HIS A 52 2.81 6.34 -11.43
CA HIS A 52 2.24 5.41 -12.41
C HIS A 52 0.93 5.97 -12.94
N MET A 53 0.97 6.48 -14.17
CA MET A 53 -0.16 7.13 -14.81
C MET A 53 -0.56 6.38 -16.08
N ARG A 54 -1.86 6.20 -16.27
CA ARG A 54 -2.48 5.65 -17.48
C ARG A 54 -3.50 6.63 -18.02
N GLY A 55 -3.62 6.75 -19.36
CA GLY A 55 -4.50 7.67 -20.05
C GLY A 55 -3.78 8.93 -20.57
N ASN A 56 -4.55 9.92 -21.00
CA ASN A 56 -4.02 11.16 -21.55
C ASN A 56 -3.40 12.03 -20.43
N PRO A 57 -2.07 12.35 -20.48
CA PRO A 57 -1.43 13.17 -19.45
C PRO A 57 -2.06 14.56 -19.31
N ASN A 58 -2.70 15.07 -20.36
CA ASN A 58 -3.38 16.37 -20.37
C ASN A 58 -4.88 16.26 -20.02
N ALA A 59 -5.36 15.08 -19.60
CA ALA A 59 -6.76 14.91 -19.21
C ALA A 59 -7.15 15.89 -18.10
N PRO A 60 -8.33 16.53 -18.21
CA PRO A 60 -8.80 17.49 -17.22
C PRO A 60 -9.16 16.85 -15.87
N VAL A 61 -9.39 15.54 -15.85
CA VAL A 61 -9.71 14.81 -14.62
C VAL A 61 -8.62 13.80 -14.32
N THR A 62 -8.14 13.85 -13.09
CA THR A 62 -7.23 12.85 -12.49
C THR A 62 -8.04 12.01 -11.50
N LEU A 63 -8.11 10.71 -11.73
CA LEU A 63 -8.54 9.72 -10.77
C LEU A 63 -7.29 9.12 -10.12
N GLU A 64 -7.06 9.37 -8.84
CA GLU A 64 -5.99 8.75 -8.07
C GLU A 64 -6.59 7.63 -7.21
N GLU A 65 -6.08 6.42 -7.38
CA GLU A 65 -6.45 5.23 -6.60
C GLU A 65 -5.31 4.85 -5.68
N PHE A 66 -5.62 4.65 -4.40
CA PHE A 66 -4.76 3.93 -3.46
C PHE A 66 -5.27 2.50 -3.38
N GLY A 67 -4.47 1.57 -3.87
CA GLY A 67 -4.84 0.18 -4.05
C GLY A 67 -3.89 -0.80 -3.37
N ASP A 68 -4.43 -2.01 -3.14
CA ASP A 68 -3.72 -3.17 -2.64
C ASP A 68 -4.08 -4.36 -3.53
N PHE A 69 -3.08 -4.97 -4.15
CA PHE A 69 -3.31 -6.06 -5.10
C PHE A 69 -3.94 -7.30 -4.46
N GLN A 70 -3.77 -7.51 -3.16
CA GLN A 70 -4.41 -8.62 -2.46
C GLN A 70 -5.81 -8.28 -1.94
N CYS A 71 -6.18 -7.00 -1.86
CA CYS A 71 -7.48 -6.58 -1.36
C CYS A 71 -8.62 -7.07 -2.27
N PRO A 72 -9.59 -7.87 -1.77
CA PRO A 72 -10.69 -8.37 -2.58
C PRO A 72 -11.57 -7.25 -3.15
N SER A 73 -11.75 -6.16 -2.39
CA SER A 73 -12.51 -4.99 -2.85
C SER A 73 -11.84 -4.29 -4.03
N CYS A 74 -10.49 -4.15 -4.01
CA CYS A 74 -9.73 -3.61 -5.15
C CYS A 74 -9.89 -4.50 -6.39
N GLY A 75 -9.72 -5.84 -6.23
CA GLY A 75 -9.92 -6.77 -7.33
C GLY A 75 -11.32 -6.72 -7.92
N SER A 76 -12.35 -6.59 -7.08
CA SER A 76 -13.74 -6.43 -7.53
C SER A 76 -13.97 -5.10 -8.25
N TYR A 77 -13.21 -4.06 -7.88
CA TYR A 77 -13.35 -2.72 -8.43
C TYR A 77 -12.61 -2.55 -9.77
N HIS A 78 -11.54 -3.30 -9.99
CA HIS A 78 -10.71 -3.23 -11.19
C HIS A 78 -11.51 -3.29 -12.51
N PRO A 79 -12.47 -4.21 -12.73
CA PRO A 79 -13.30 -4.20 -13.95
C PRO A 79 -14.14 -2.92 -14.12
N GLU A 80 -14.60 -2.33 -13.01
CA GLU A 80 -15.38 -1.09 -13.06
C GLU A 80 -14.51 0.10 -13.44
N LEU A 81 -13.26 0.16 -12.96
CA LEU A 81 -12.31 1.18 -13.39
C LEU A 81 -11.97 1.06 -14.86
N LYS A 82 -11.76 -0.14 -15.38
CA LYS A 82 -11.56 -0.36 -16.83
C LYS A 82 -12.76 0.14 -17.68
N LYS A 83 -13.98 -0.05 -17.18
CA LYS A 83 -15.17 0.51 -17.84
C LYS A 83 -15.17 2.04 -17.81
N MET A 84 -14.79 2.66 -16.69
CA MET A 84 -14.71 4.12 -16.58
C MET A 84 -13.60 4.69 -17.47
N GLU A 85 -12.45 4.03 -17.56
CA GLU A 85 -11.37 4.40 -18.48
C GLU A 85 -11.87 4.39 -19.93
N ALA A 86 -12.60 3.35 -20.32
CA ALA A 86 -13.21 3.28 -21.67
C ALA A 86 -14.31 4.33 -21.87
N GLU A 87 -15.14 4.61 -20.85
CA GLU A 87 -16.25 5.59 -20.93
C GLU A 87 -15.73 7.03 -21.06
N PHE A 88 -14.69 7.38 -20.29
CA PHE A 88 -14.22 8.77 -20.22
C PHE A 88 -13.05 9.09 -21.16
N GLY A 89 -12.32 8.07 -21.61
CA GLY A 89 -11.25 8.21 -22.60
C GLY A 89 -10.26 9.32 -22.27
N ASP A 90 -10.01 10.20 -23.23
CA ASP A 90 -9.05 11.31 -23.09
C ASP A 90 -9.42 12.37 -22.03
N LYS A 91 -10.60 12.28 -21.44
CA LYS A 91 -11.05 13.23 -20.40
C LYS A 91 -10.61 12.83 -18.99
N MET A 92 -10.12 11.61 -18.82
CA MET A 92 -9.66 11.09 -17.53
C MET A 92 -8.28 10.42 -17.65
N LYS A 93 -7.43 10.65 -16.67
CA LYS A 93 -6.22 9.85 -16.42
C LYS A 93 -6.32 9.21 -15.07
N VAL A 94 -5.71 8.04 -14.95
CA VAL A 94 -5.64 7.28 -13.69
C VAL A 94 -4.22 7.34 -13.16
N ILE A 95 -4.08 7.58 -11.86
CA ILE A 95 -2.84 7.40 -11.11
C ILE A 95 -3.09 6.29 -10.10
N PHE A 96 -2.22 5.28 -10.09
CA PHE A 96 -2.22 4.24 -9.07
C PHE A 96 -1.14 4.52 -8.03
N ARG A 97 -1.48 4.29 -6.75
CA ARG A 97 -0.61 4.42 -5.59
C ARG A 97 -0.63 3.14 -4.78
N GLU A 98 0.53 2.66 -4.45
CA GLU A 98 0.69 1.45 -3.65
C GLU A 98 0.30 1.69 -2.19
N LEU A 99 -0.67 0.89 -1.70
CA LEU A 99 -1.07 0.88 -0.30
C LEU A 99 -1.28 -0.55 0.22
N PRO A 100 -0.19 -1.36 0.31
CA PRO A 100 -0.30 -2.72 0.83
C PRO A 100 -0.66 -2.72 2.32
N LEU A 101 -1.77 -3.37 2.69
CA LEU A 101 -2.31 -3.41 4.05
C LEU A 101 -1.72 -4.59 4.84
N LEU A 102 -0.45 -4.52 5.18
CA LEU A 102 0.40 -5.61 5.66
C LEU A 102 -0.17 -6.46 6.80
N PRO A 103 -0.84 -5.94 7.83
CA PRO A 103 -1.36 -6.81 8.89
C PRO A 103 -2.51 -7.72 8.43
N MET A 104 -3.20 -7.35 7.35
CA MET A 104 -4.38 -8.06 6.84
C MET A 104 -4.07 -8.91 5.60
N HIS A 105 -3.10 -8.51 4.80
CA HIS A 105 -2.82 -9.08 3.49
C HIS A 105 -1.33 -9.46 3.41
N GLU A 106 -1.02 -10.71 3.74
CA GLU A 106 0.37 -11.22 3.84
C GLU A 106 1.16 -11.14 2.53
N HIS A 107 0.48 -11.18 1.39
CA HIS A 107 1.07 -11.16 0.06
C HIS A 107 1.08 -9.77 -0.60
N ALA A 108 0.41 -8.79 0.00
CA ALA A 108 0.22 -7.46 -0.58
C ALA A 108 1.54 -6.76 -0.91
N LEU A 109 2.53 -6.84 -0.01
CA LEU A 109 3.83 -6.20 -0.24
C LEU A 109 4.56 -6.83 -1.45
N MET A 110 4.56 -8.15 -1.55
CA MET A 110 5.24 -8.83 -2.66
C MET A 110 4.54 -8.55 -3.99
N ALA A 111 3.21 -8.43 -4.01
CA ALA A 111 2.46 -8.06 -5.20
C ALA A 111 2.74 -6.61 -5.63
N ALA A 112 2.80 -5.67 -4.68
CA ALA A 112 3.22 -4.29 -4.93
C ALA A 112 4.66 -4.23 -5.47
N GLN A 113 5.58 -4.99 -4.88
CA GLN A 113 6.95 -5.11 -5.37
C GLN A 113 7.01 -5.65 -6.80
N ALA A 114 6.17 -6.62 -7.15
CA ALA A 114 6.11 -7.18 -8.50
C ALA A 114 5.62 -6.14 -9.53
N ALA A 115 4.60 -5.35 -9.19
CA ALA A 115 4.11 -4.28 -10.05
C ALA A 115 5.19 -3.19 -10.27
N GLU A 116 5.84 -2.74 -9.19
CA GLU A 116 6.92 -1.76 -9.26
C GLU A 116 8.15 -2.28 -10.01
N ALA A 117 8.55 -3.54 -9.79
CA ALA A 117 9.66 -4.16 -10.52
C ALA A 117 9.38 -4.27 -12.03
N ALA A 118 8.15 -4.60 -12.42
CA ALA A 118 7.72 -4.52 -13.80
C ALA A 118 7.72 -3.07 -14.32
N GLY A 119 7.36 -2.12 -13.47
CA GLY A 119 7.42 -0.69 -13.75
C GLY A 119 8.83 -0.19 -14.04
N MET A 120 9.87 -0.74 -13.41
CA MET A 120 11.28 -0.44 -13.70
C MET A 120 11.67 -0.83 -15.14
N GLN A 121 10.91 -1.73 -15.76
CA GLN A 121 11.07 -2.14 -17.17
C GLN A 121 9.92 -1.60 -18.05
N GLY A 122 9.16 -0.59 -17.59
CA GLY A 122 8.12 0.09 -18.36
C GLY A 122 6.81 -0.68 -18.50
N LYS A 123 6.56 -1.70 -17.64
CA LYS A 123 5.41 -2.58 -17.70
C LYS A 123 4.57 -2.63 -16.41
N PHE A 124 4.51 -1.49 -15.69
CA PHE A 124 3.71 -1.39 -14.47
C PHE A 124 2.26 -1.76 -14.71
N TRP A 125 1.61 -1.12 -15.67
CA TRP A 125 0.18 -1.27 -15.90
C TRP A 125 -0.22 -2.65 -16.41
N GLU A 126 0.63 -3.27 -17.22
CA GLU A 126 0.41 -4.64 -17.68
C GLU A 126 0.53 -5.64 -16.51
N MET A 127 1.49 -5.43 -15.60
CA MET A 127 1.62 -6.25 -14.40
C MET A 127 0.45 -5.98 -13.43
N HIS A 128 0.08 -4.73 -13.24
CA HIS A 128 -1.09 -4.32 -12.45
C HIS A 128 -2.35 -5.06 -12.91
N ASP A 129 -2.62 -5.06 -14.22
CA ASP A 129 -3.79 -5.73 -14.78
C ASP A 129 -3.70 -7.26 -14.58
N LEU A 130 -2.53 -7.88 -14.80
CA LEU A 130 -2.33 -9.31 -14.55
C LEU A 130 -2.53 -9.70 -13.08
N LEU A 131 -2.07 -8.88 -12.15
CA LEU A 131 -2.23 -9.12 -10.71
C LEU A 131 -3.70 -9.12 -10.32
N TYR A 132 -4.49 -8.13 -10.74
CA TYR A 132 -5.93 -8.10 -10.44
C TYR A 132 -6.72 -9.14 -11.21
N ASP A 133 -6.47 -9.33 -12.50
CA ASP A 133 -7.20 -10.31 -13.32
C ASP A 133 -6.99 -11.76 -12.84
N ASN A 134 -5.88 -12.03 -12.14
CA ASN A 134 -5.55 -13.35 -11.60
C ASN A 134 -5.52 -13.39 -10.07
N GLN A 135 -6.05 -12.36 -9.38
CA GLN A 135 -5.98 -12.23 -7.93
C GLN A 135 -6.38 -13.52 -7.20
N ALA A 136 -7.54 -14.10 -7.54
CA ALA A 136 -8.06 -15.30 -6.91
C ALA A 136 -7.13 -16.54 -7.07
N LYS A 137 -6.24 -16.53 -8.05
CA LYS A 137 -5.31 -17.66 -8.29
C LYS A 137 -4.03 -17.53 -7.50
N TRP A 138 -3.44 -16.32 -7.46
CA TRP A 138 -2.15 -16.16 -6.83
C TRP A 138 -2.25 -15.93 -5.31
N VAL A 139 -3.36 -15.41 -4.79
CA VAL A 139 -3.55 -15.24 -3.34
C VAL A 139 -3.55 -16.58 -2.57
N GLU A 140 -3.88 -17.68 -3.25
CA GLU A 140 -3.88 -19.01 -2.67
C GLU A 140 -2.49 -19.71 -2.72
N GLN A 141 -1.50 -19.08 -3.34
CA GLN A 141 -0.17 -19.68 -3.50
C GLN A 141 0.69 -19.41 -2.26
N LYS A 142 1.46 -20.41 -1.85
CA LYS A 142 2.42 -20.27 -0.75
C LYS A 142 3.72 -19.58 -1.16
N ASP A 143 4.10 -19.74 -2.42
CA ASP A 143 5.30 -19.14 -3.01
C ASP A 143 4.90 -18.32 -4.23
N LEU A 144 5.00 -17.03 -4.12
CA LEU A 144 4.60 -16.08 -5.16
C LEU A 144 5.71 -15.77 -6.16
N VAL A 145 6.97 -15.99 -5.78
CA VAL A 145 8.10 -15.66 -6.64
C VAL A 145 8.00 -16.33 -8.00
N PRO A 146 7.78 -17.66 -8.12
CA PRO A 146 7.62 -18.31 -9.42
C PRO A 146 6.44 -17.75 -10.23
N VAL A 147 5.33 -17.42 -9.55
CA VAL A 147 4.12 -16.89 -10.20
C VAL A 147 4.40 -15.53 -10.85
N PHE A 148 5.02 -14.62 -10.09
CA PHE A 148 5.29 -13.27 -10.58
C PHE A 148 6.43 -13.23 -11.60
N VAL A 149 7.40 -14.13 -11.49
CA VAL A 149 8.42 -14.33 -12.55
C VAL A 149 7.77 -14.84 -13.84
N ASP A 150 6.77 -15.72 -13.77
CA ASP A 150 6.06 -16.17 -14.96
C ASP A 150 5.22 -15.05 -15.58
N TYR A 151 4.61 -14.18 -14.77
CA TYR A 151 3.95 -12.97 -15.28
C TYR A 151 4.97 -12.02 -15.96
N ALA A 152 6.13 -11.82 -15.35
CA ALA A 152 7.19 -11.04 -15.97
C ALA A 152 7.62 -11.59 -17.34
N LYS A 153 7.77 -12.92 -17.46
CA LYS A 153 8.06 -13.57 -18.76
C LYS A 153 6.92 -13.38 -19.77
N GLN A 154 5.65 -13.52 -19.34
CA GLN A 154 4.49 -13.28 -20.20
C GLN A 154 4.48 -11.85 -20.77
N LEU A 155 4.95 -10.87 -19.97
CA LEU A 155 5.08 -9.47 -20.37
C LEU A 155 6.33 -9.17 -21.20
N GLY A 156 7.18 -10.17 -21.45
CA GLY A 156 8.43 -9.99 -22.19
C GLY A 156 9.52 -9.25 -21.42
N LEU A 157 9.42 -9.23 -20.09
CA LEU A 157 10.43 -8.62 -19.21
C LEU A 157 11.66 -9.51 -19.10
N ASN A 158 12.81 -8.90 -18.77
CA ASN A 158 13.99 -9.66 -18.35
C ASN A 158 13.77 -10.23 -16.94
N PRO A 159 13.72 -11.58 -16.78
CA PRO A 159 13.40 -12.18 -15.48
C PRO A 159 14.49 -11.96 -14.42
N ASP A 160 15.78 -11.91 -14.82
CA ASP A 160 16.88 -11.72 -13.88
C ASP A 160 16.88 -10.28 -13.35
N GLN A 161 16.60 -9.31 -14.22
CA GLN A 161 16.45 -7.90 -13.82
C GLN A 161 15.20 -7.74 -12.95
N PHE A 162 14.08 -8.38 -13.32
CA PHE A 162 12.85 -8.37 -12.52
C PHE A 162 13.09 -8.89 -11.10
N MET A 163 13.78 -10.02 -10.95
CA MET A 163 14.13 -10.60 -9.66
C MET A 163 15.03 -9.69 -8.83
N LYS A 164 15.97 -9.00 -9.48
CA LYS A 164 16.83 -8.02 -8.82
C LYS A 164 16.03 -6.81 -8.32
N ASP A 165 15.12 -6.30 -9.17
CA ASP A 165 14.31 -5.12 -8.86
C ASP A 165 13.23 -5.43 -7.82
N LEU A 166 12.66 -6.66 -7.82
CA LEU A 166 11.66 -7.13 -6.87
C LEU A 166 12.08 -6.87 -5.40
N ASN A 167 13.37 -7.08 -5.11
CA ASN A 167 13.94 -6.85 -3.77
C ASN A 167 14.80 -5.56 -3.73
N GLY A 168 14.68 -4.71 -4.75
CA GLY A 168 15.48 -3.51 -4.91
C GLY A 168 15.04 -2.36 -4.00
N GLU A 169 16.02 -1.56 -3.57
CA GLU A 169 15.75 -0.38 -2.74
C GLU A 169 14.83 0.63 -3.45
N THR A 170 14.98 0.82 -4.76
CA THR A 170 14.15 1.73 -5.54
C THR A 170 12.67 1.34 -5.47
N VAL A 171 12.36 0.05 -5.64
CA VAL A 171 11.01 -0.48 -5.52
C VAL A 171 10.45 -0.27 -4.12
N ALA A 172 11.23 -0.61 -3.09
CA ALA A 172 10.83 -0.42 -1.70
C ALA A 172 10.56 1.07 -1.37
N GLN A 173 11.42 1.97 -1.87
CA GLN A 173 11.25 3.41 -1.68
C GLN A 173 9.99 3.96 -2.36
N ARG A 174 9.65 3.49 -3.55
CA ARG A 174 8.43 3.92 -4.25
C ARG A 174 7.18 3.54 -3.45
N ILE A 175 7.07 2.28 -3.02
CA ILE A 175 5.97 1.81 -2.17
C ILE A 175 5.89 2.62 -0.87
N PHE A 176 7.03 2.88 -0.24
CA PHE A 176 7.09 3.68 0.98
C PHE A 176 6.61 5.12 0.76
N GLN A 177 6.97 5.77 -0.36
CA GLN A 177 6.52 7.13 -0.66
C GLN A 177 5.01 7.20 -0.89
N ASP A 178 4.42 6.23 -1.59
CA ASP A 178 2.97 6.15 -1.75
C ASP A 178 2.27 5.90 -0.41
N GLY A 179 2.80 5.03 0.43
CA GLY A 179 2.34 4.82 1.80
C GLY A 179 2.37 6.10 2.64
N LYS A 180 3.42 6.92 2.51
CA LYS A 180 3.49 8.23 3.18
C LYS A 180 2.40 9.18 2.70
N ARG A 181 2.12 9.21 1.39
CA ARG A 181 1.04 10.01 0.82
C ARG A 181 -0.32 9.53 1.35
N ALA A 182 -0.59 8.23 1.33
CA ALA A 182 -1.80 7.66 1.91
C ALA A 182 -1.98 8.04 3.39
N HIS A 183 -0.91 7.92 4.17
CA HIS A 183 -0.92 8.30 5.58
C HIS A 183 -1.19 9.80 5.79
N SER A 184 -0.69 10.67 4.90
CA SER A 184 -0.94 12.11 4.99
C SER A 184 -2.42 12.49 4.78
N PHE A 185 -3.18 11.65 4.09
CA PHE A 185 -4.63 11.74 3.96
C PHE A 185 -5.40 11.01 5.06
N GLY A 186 -4.72 10.30 5.95
CA GLY A 186 -5.33 9.50 7.02
C GLY A 186 -6.05 8.25 6.51
N LEU A 187 -5.66 7.71 5.35
CA LEU A 187 -6.30 6.53 4.78
C LEU A 187 -6.07 5.30 5.65
N GLN A 188 -7.13 4.52 5.84
CA GLN A 188 -7.14 3.31 6.68
C GLN A 188 -7.48 2.04 5.89
N GLY A 189 -7.76 2.14 4.60
CA GLY A 189 -8.19 1.01 3.79
C GLY A 189 -8.11 1.25 2.29
N THR A 190 -8.34 0.18 1.53
CA THR A 190 -8.33 0.15 0.07
C THR A 190 -9.61 -0.51 -0.47
N PRO A 191 -10.07 -0.12 -1.67
CA PRO A 191 -9.57 0.99 -2.46
C PRO A 191 -9.97 2.33 -1.86
N SER A 192 -9.11 3.36 -2.00
CA SER A 192 -9.44 4.75 -1.70
C SER A 192 -9.23 5.60 -2.95
N PHE A 193 -10.21 6.43 -3.30
CA PHE A 193 -10.22 7.18 -4.55
C PHE A 193 -10.24 8.68 -4.32
N PHE A 194 -9.52 9.41 -5.20
CA PHE A 194 -9.54 10.87 -5.25
C PHE A 194 -9.79 11.33 -6.69
N VAL A 195 -10.76 12.21 -6.88
CA VAL A 195 -11.04 12.87 -8.16
C VAL A 195 -10.56 14.31 -8.08
N ASN A 196 -9.52 14.66 -8.87
CA ASN A 196 -8.86 15.97 -8.81
C ASN A 196 -8.50 16.38 -7.37
N GLY A 197 -7.95 15.46 -6.58
CA GLY A 197 -7.51 15.67 -5.19
C GLY A 197 -8.66 15.68 -4.16
N LYS A 198 -9.91 15.54 -4.57
CA LYS A 198 -11.06 15.40 -3.66
C LYS A 198 -11.36 13.93 -3.40
N GLU A 199 -11.31 13.51 -2.15
CA GLU A 199 -11.59 12.13 -1.75
C GLU A 199 -13.05 11.74 -2.02
N ALA A 200 -13.25 10.56 -2.58
CA ALA A 200 -14.56 9.95 -2.77
C ALA A 200 -15.00 9.26 -1.46
N LYS A 201 -15.74 10.00 -0.63
CA LYS A 201 -16.27 9.51 0.65
C LYS A 201 -17.71 9.05 0.55
N ASP A 202 -18.20 8.42 1.61
CA ASP A 202 -19.57 7.93 1.76
C ASP A 202 -19.94 7.02 0.56
N ASP A 203 -21.07 7.32 -0.10
CA ASP A 203 -21.48 6.55 -1.28
C ASP A 203 -20.70 6.86 -2.56
N ASN A 204 -19.88 7.93 -2.55
CA ASN A 204 -19.13 8.34 -3.74
C ASN A 204 -17.97 7.41 -4.11
N TRP A 205 -17.51 6.55 -3.19
CA TRP A 205 -16.51 5.52 -3.52
C TRP A 205 -17.11 4.34 -4.28
N LYS A 206 -18.44 4.14 -4.21
CA LYS A 206 -19.11 3.10 -5.00
C LYS A 206 -19.04 3.43 -6.51
N PRO A 207 -19.08 2.43 -7.41
CA PRO A 207 -18.89 2.67 -8.85
C PRO A 207 -19.75 3.79 -9.44
N ASP A 208 -21.03 3.83 -9.09
CA ASP A 208 -21.93 4.88 -9.63
C ASP A 208 -21.63 6.27 -9.05
N GLY A 209 -21.31 6.34 -7.75
CA GLY A 209 -20.92 7.59 -7.11
C GLY A 209 -19.63 8.14 -7.67
N LEU A 210 -18.59 7.29 -7.83
CA LEU A 210 -17.32 7.67 -8.42
C LEU A 210 -17.48 8.13 -9.87
N ARG A 211 -18.28 7.40 -10.68
CA ARG A 211 -18.62 7.80 -12.04
C ARG A 211 -19.29 9.18 -12.09
N GLN A 212 -20.19 9.46 -11.14
CA GLN A 212 -20.84 10.77 -11.06
C GLN A 212 -19.86 11.88 -10.67
N MET A 213 -18.94 11.62 -9.73
CA MET A 213 -17.88 12.57 -9.39
C MET A 213 -17.00 12.92 -10.59
N ILE A 214 -16.61 11.92 -11.38
CA ILE A 214 -15.82 12.12 -12.61
C ILE A 214 -16.60 12.95 -13.61
N LYS A 215 -17.88 12.63 -13.87
CA LYS A 215 -18.76 13.43 -14.77
C LYS A 215 -18.85 14.89 -14.35
N ASN A 216 -19.04 15.13 -13.06
CA ASN A 216 -19.10 16.49 -12.52
C ASN A 216 -17.77 17.24 -12.69
N ALA A 217 -16.64 16.55 -12.47
CA ALA A 217 -15.31 17.13 -12.66
C ALA A 217 -15.04 17.48 -14.13
N ILE A 218 -15.44 16.61 -15.08
CA ILE A 218 -15.35 16.87 -16.52
C ILE A 218 -16.20 18.08 -16.88
N ALA A 219 -17.46 18.16 -16.42
CA ALA A 219 -18.33 19.29 -16.69
C ALA A 219 -17.79 20.62 -16.15
N ALA A 220 -17.13 20.59 -15.00
CA ALA A 220 -16.52 21.77 -14.39
C ALA A 220 -15.25 22.24 -15.13
N SER A 221 -14.53 21.37 -15.81
CA SER A 221 -13.31 21.70 -16.55
C SER A 221 -13.57 22.31 -17.93
N GLY A 222 -14.76 22.12 -18.48
CA GLY A 222 -15.18 22.63 -19.80
C GLY A 222 -15.75 24.07 -19.80
N LYS A 223 -15.49 24.84 -18.70
CA LYS A 223 -15.90 26.25 -18.59
C LYS A 223 -14.72 27.21 -18.87
#